data_20b616ae59e43deb79f9751be7412cd1
#
_entry.id   20b616ae59e43deb79f9751be7412cd1
#
_cell.length_a   1.000
_cell.length_b   1.000
_cell.length_c   1.000
_cell.angle_alpha   90.00
_cell.angle_beta   90.00
_cell.angle_gamma   90.00
#
_symmetry.space_group_name_H-M   'P 1'
#
loop_
_entity.id
_entity.type
_entity.pdbx_description
1 polymer ?
#
loop_
_entity_poly.entity_id
_entity_poly.type
_entity_poly.pdbx_seq_one_letter_code
_entity_poly.pdbx_strand_id
1 'polypeptide(L)'
;MNKTIEADVVVMGSGVAGMGAAYKLANAGGLKIAVFEKYPAQGGAVSNCPMCFCSTPDTPEAQKSAYEVLARFSNYSANMELISKVVKYSSEFPELFLNQLKIEAPMVVERDPADYGNQRGYTMGHANGLDVGDIYFINGRGQGHGMALALLRLRFMLEKQGVDFYFSTPIKKIIRDEK
;
A
#
# COMPACT_ATOMS: atom_id res chain seq x y z
N MET A 1 -14.39 15.58 -28.63
CA MET A 1 -13.73 14.53 -29.43
C MET A 1 -13.62 13.29 -28.59
N ASN A 2 -14.07 12.14 -29.10
CA ASN A 2 -13.84 10.87 -28.42
C ASN A 2 -12.36 10.49 -28.62
N LYS A 3 -11.63 10.29 -27.53
CA LYS A 3 -10.23 9.85 -27.55
C LYS A 3 -10.18 8.37 -27.22
N THR A 4 -9.61 7.56 -28.09
CA THR A 4 -9.30 6.16 -27.83
C THR A 4 -7.90 6.09 -27.21
N ILE A 5 -7.75 5.30 -26.17
CA ILE A 5 -6.49 5.02 -25.51
C ILE A 5 -6.29 3.52 -25.53
N GLU A 6 -5.14 3.09 -26.03
CA GLU A 6 -4.74 1.70 -26.03
C GLU A 6 -3.75 1.46 -24.90
N ALA A 7 -3.94 0.41 -24.12
CA ALA A 7 -3.06 -0.01 -23.04
C ALA A 7 -3.14 -1.53 -22.86
N ASP A 8 -2.06 -2.13 -22.41
CA ASP A 8 -2.02 -3.56 -22.06
C ASP A 8 -2.75 -3.80 -20.73
N VAL A 9 -2.64 -2.84 -19.81
CA VAL A 9 -3.30 -2.91 -18.50
C VAL A 9 -3.93 -1.57 -18.15
N VAL A 10 -5.18 -1.62 -17.70
CA VAL A 10 -5.91 -0.49 -17.17
C VAL A 10 -6.09 -0.66 -15.67
N VAL A 11 -5.62 0.30 -14.88
CA VAL A 11 -5.81 0.38 -13.43
C VAL A 11 -6.94 1.36 -13.11
N MET A 12 -7.95 0.89 -12.40
CA MET A 12 -9.10 1.72 -12.01
C MET A 12 -8.90 2.27 -10.60
N GLY A 13 -8.64 3.57 -10.53
CA GLY A 13 -8.40 4.31 -9.29
C GLY A 13 -6.93 4.40 -8.91
N SER A 14 -6.54 5.58 -8.43
CA SER A 14 -5.17 5.92 -8.00
C SER A 14 -5.04 6.00 -6.47
N GLY A 15 -5.86 5.26 -5.73
CA GLY A 15 -5.68 5.02 -4.30
C GLY A 15 -4.49 4.07 -4.04
N VAL A 16 -4.21 3.78 -2.77
CA VAL A 16 -3.06 2.94 -2.35
C VAL A 16 -3.01 1.61 -3.11
N ALA A 17 -4.13 0.92 -3.24
CA ALA A 17 -4.19 -0.38 -3.94
C ALA A 17 -3.88 -0.24 -5.44
N GLY A 18 -4.50 0.73 -6.12
CA GLY A 18 -4.26 0.96 -7.55
C GLY A 18 -2.83 1.42 -7.83
N MET A 19 -2.30 2.30 -7.00
CA MET A 19 -0.91 2.76 -7.10
C MET A 19 0.09 1.62 -6.84
N GLY A 20 -0.20 0.75 -5.88
CA GLY A 20 0.61 -0.45 -5.62
C GLY A 20 0.58 -1.44 -6.79
N ALA A 21 -0.59 -1.64 -7.40
CA ALA A 21 -0.71 -2.47 -8.61
C ALA A 21 0.09 -1.87 -9.78
N ALA A 22 -0.06 -0.56 -10.04
CA ALA A 22 0.69 0.13 -11.07
C ALA A 22 2.21 0.04 -10.85
N TYR A 23 2.67 0.15 -9.60
CA TYR A 23 4.08 0.01 -9.23
C TYR A 23 4.62 -1.39 -9.57
N LYS A 24 3.92 -2.43 -9.18
CA LYS A 24 4.35 -3.81 -9.49
C LYS A 24 4.35 -4.10 -10.99
N LEU A 25 3.34 -3.62 -11.71
CA LEU A 25 3.26 -3.77 -13.18
C LEU A 25 4.38 -3.01 -13.89
N ALA A 26 4.66 -1.77 -13.49
CA ALA A 26 5.73 -0.97 -14.08
C ALA A 26 7.10 -1.61 -13.85
N ASN A 27 7.35 -2.13 -12.66
CA ASN A 27 8.60 -2.83 -12.33
C ASN A 27 8.75 -4.19 -13.06
N ALA A 28 7.65 -4.83 -13.44
CA ALA A 28 7.71 -6.02 -14.29
C ALA A 28 8.18 -5.71 -15.73
N GLY A 29 7.97 -4.46 -16.18
CA GLY A 29 8.41 -3.97 -17.48
C GLY A 29 7.59 -4.48 -18.65
N GLY A 30 7.79 -3.87 -19.82
CA GLY A 30 7.21 -4.31 -21.09
C GLY A 30 5.72 -4.06 -21.28
N LEU A 31 5.04 -3.42 -20.32
CA LEU A 31 3.60 -3.16 -20.38
C LEU A 31 3.31 -1.68 -20.53
N LYS A 32 2.35 -1.35 -21.39
CA LYS A 32 1.74 -0.04 -21.46
C LYS A 32 0.61 0.04 -20.43
N ILE A 33 0.79 0.85 -19.40
CA ILE A 33 -0.11 0.93 -18.25
C ILE A 33 -0.83 2.27 -18.26
N ALA A 34 -2.16 2.24 -18.12
CA ALA A 34 -3.00 3.42 -17.98
C ALA A 34 -3.77 3.39 -16.65
N VAL A 35 -3.62 4.43 -15.85
CA VAL A 35 -4.32 4.60 -14.57
C VAL A 35 -5.41 5.64 -14.74
N PHE A 36 -6.66 5.29 -14.46
CA PHE A 36 -7.81 6.19 -14.54
C PHE A 36 -8.30 6.53 -13.14
N GLU A 37 -8.43 7.81 -12.86
CA GLU A 37 -8.88 8.33 -11.57
C GLU A 37 -10.06 9.30 -11.77
N LYS A 38 -11.12 9.11 -10.97
CA LYS A 38 -12.31 9.97 -11.03
C LYS A 38 -12.09 11.37 -10.46
N TYR A 39 -11.16 11.50 -9.52
CA TYR A 39 -10.81 12.77 -8.91
C TYR A 39 -9.70 13.50 -9.69
N PRO A 40 -9.49 14.80 -9.43
CA PRO A 40 -8.48 15.60 -10.15
C PRO A 40 -7.03 15.28 -9.73
N ALA A 41 -6.82 14.44 -8.73
CA ALA A 41 -5.50 14.05 -8.24
C ALA A 41 -5.50 12.60 -7.74
N GLN A 42 -4.31 12.04 -7.62
CA GLN A 42 -4.12 10.73 -6.99
C GLN A 42 -4.53 10.75 -5.52
N GLY A 43 -4.99 9.61 -5.02
CA GLY A 43 -5.36 9.46 -3.62
C GLY A 43 -6.62 8.62 -3.44
N GLY A 44 -7.08 8.56 -2.21
CA GLY A 44 -8.27 7.82 -1.82
C GLY A 44 -8.53 8.07 -0.33
N ALA A 45 -9.38 7.26 0.28
CA ALA A 45 -9.73 7.41 1.69
C ALA A 45 -8.51 7.46 2.62
N VAL A 46 -7.47 6.69 2.29
CA VAL A 46 -6.25 6.56 3.09
C VAL A 46 -5.28 7.71 2.90
N SER A 47 -5.37 8.47 1.81
CA SER A 47 -4.43 9.57 1.54
C SER A 47 -4.52 10.71 2.55
N ASN A 48 -5.67 10.86 3.20
CA ASN A 48 -5.93 11.91 4.20
C ASN A 48 -5.74 11.42 5.65
N CYS A 49 -5.32 10.18 5.82
CA CYS A 49 -5.13 9.60 7.15
C CYS A 49 -3.64 9.42 7.46
N PRO A 50 -3.20 9.66 8.70
CA PRO A 50 -1.93 9.13 9.14
C PRO A 50 -1.97 7.61 9.02
N MET A 51 -0.93 7.02 8.45
CA MET A 51 -0.86 5.59 8.25
C MET A 51 0.39 5.01 8.85
N CYS A 52 0.25 3.81 9.38
CA CYS A 52 1.37 2.92 9.63
C CYS A 52 1.37 1.79 8.60
N PHE A 53 2.54 1.23 8.36
CA PHE A 53 2.69 -0.04 7.69
C PHE A 53 3.57 -0.95 8.54
N CYS A 54 3.27 -2.23 8.48
CA CYS A 54 4.10 -3.27 9.10
C CYS A 54 5.06 -3.81 8.04
N SER A 55 6.30 -4.04 8.44
CA SER A 55 7.29 -4.71 7.62
C SER A 55 7.71 -5.98 8.33
N THR A 56 7.20 -7.10 7.86
CA THR A 56 7.58 -8.41 8.37
C THR A 56 8.89 -8.85 7.72
N PRO A 57 9.92 -9.22 8.49
CA PRO A 57 11.14 -9.78 7.93
C PRO A 57 10.86 -10.98 7.02
N ASP A 58 11.59 -11.10 5.92
CA ASP A 58 11.42 -12.19 4.95
C ASP A 58 12.07 -13.50 5.45
N THR A 59 11.63 -13.96 6.61
CA THR A 59 12.00 -15.25 7.19
C THR A 59 10.74 -16.07 7.48
N PRO A 60 10.79 -17.41 7.37
CA PRO A 60 9.65 -18.28 7.64
C PRO A 60 9.06 -18.08 9.04
N GLU A 61 9.89 -17.87 10.05
CA GLU A 61 9.49 -17.69 11.44
C GLU A 61 8.73 -16.38 11.62
N ALA A 62 9.26 -15.27 11.10
CA ALA A 62 8.63 -13.95 11.18
C ALA A 62 7.30 -13.93 10.40
N GLN A 63 7.29 -14.50 9.19
CA GLN A 63 6.07 -14.59 8.38
C GLN A 63 4.98 -15.42 9.06
N LYS A 64 5.35 -16.56 9.67
CA LYS A 64 4.40 -17.38 10.44
C LYS A 64 3.84 -16.61 11.63
N SER A 65 4.70 -15.90 12.37
CA SER A 65 4.28 -15.09 13.51
C SER A 65 3.29 -14.00 13.08
N ALA A 66 3.66 -13.21 12.07
CA ALA A 66 2.81 -12.13 11.56
C ALA A 66 1.47 -12.63 10.99
N TYR A 67 1.51 -13.75 10.26
CA TYR A 67 0.30 -14.40 9.76
C TYR A 67 -0.65 -14.77 10.90
N GLU A 68 -0.12 -15.39 11.96
CA GLU A 68 -0.95 -15.82 13.10
C GLU A 68 -1.54 -14.63 13.86
N VAL A 69 -0.80 -13.55 14.05
CA VAL A 69 -1.32 -12.31 14.66
C VAL A 69 -2.50 -11.78 13.86
N LEU A 70 -2.33 -11.60 12.54
CA LEU A 70 -3.38 -11.04 11.68
C LEU A 70 -4.60 -11.98 11.55
N ALA A 71 -4.36 -13.30 11.53
CA ALA A 71 -5.41 -14.30 11.53
C ALA A 71 -6.27 -14.24 12.79
N ARG A 72 -5.64 -14.21 13.95
CA ARG A 72 -6.32 -14.07 15.25
C ARG A 72 -7.05 -12.75 15.38
N PHE A 73 -6.42 -11.66 14.94
CA PHE A 73 -7.04 -10.33 14.96
C PHE A 73 -8.36 -10.30 14.19
N SER A 74 -8.43 -11.00 13.06
CA SER A 74 -9.66 -11.13 12.27
C SER A 74 -10.59 -12.26 12.75
N ASN A 75 -10.30 -12.94 13.86
CA ASN A 75 -10.96 -14.17 14.28
C ASN A 75 -11.03 -15.22 13.14
N TYR A 76 -9.99 -15.33 12.34
CA TYR A 76 -9.89 -16.19 11.15
C TYR A 76 -11.02 -15.97 10.12
N SER A 77 -11.70 -14.83 10.18
CA SER A 77 -12.79 -14.49 9.26
C SER A 77 -12.34 -13.79 7.98
N ALA A 78 -11.10 -13.28 7.95
CA ALA A 78 -10.53 -12.62 6.78
C ALA A 78 -10.13 -13.64 5.69
N ASN A 79 -9.85 -13.13 4.50
CA ASN A 79 -9.26 -13.95 3.45
C ASN A 79 -7.81 -14.32 3.82
N MET A 80 -7.62 -15.55 4.27
CA MET A 80 -6.35 -16.04 4.79
C MET A 80 -5.24 -16.10 3.73
N GLU A 81 -5.60 -16.34 2.46
CA GLU A 81 -4.65 -16.27 1.34
C GLU A 81 -4.16 -14.82 1.14
N LEU A 82 -5.05 -13.85 1.24
CA LEU A 82 -4.70 -12.44 1.15
C LEU A 82 -3.78 -12.02 2.30
N ILE A 83 -4.07 -12.44 3.53
CA ILE A 83 -3.20 -12.19 4.69
C ILE A 83 -1.80 -12.74 4.44
N SER A 84 -1.68 -13.97 3.96
CA SER A 84 -0.38 -14.58 3.64
C SER A 84 0.41 -13.75 2.61
N LYS A 85 -0.26 -13.24 1.57
CA LYS A 85 0.36 -12.36 0.58
C LYS A 85 0.78 -11.02 1.18
N VAL A 86 -0.06 -10.40 2.01
CA VAL A 86 0.27 -9.13 2.68
C VAL A 86 1.50 -9.30 3.56
N VAL A 87 1.55 -10.35 4.38
CA VAL A 87 2.71 -10.65 5.24
C VAL A 87 3.97 -10.82 4.38
N LYS A 88 3.92 -11.66 3.36
CA LYS A 88 5.06 -11.94 2.49
C LYS A 88 5.63 -10.69 1.83
N TYR A 89 4.77 -9.84 1.28
CA TYR A 89 5.21 -8.66 0.53
C TYR A 89 5.44 -7.41 1.39
N SER A 90 5.11 -7.46 2.68
CA SER A 90 5.31 -6.32 3.57
C SER A 90 6.78 -5.97 3.79
N SER A 91 7.68 -6.93 3.66
CA SER A 91 9.14 -6.72 3.72
C SER A 91 9.67 -5.76 2.66
N GLU A 92 8.94 -5.54 1.57
CA GLU A 92 9.34 -4.62 0.51
C GLU A 92 8.99 -3.15 0.83
N PHE A 93 8.13 -2.88 1.79
CA PHE A 93 7.64 -1.53 2.07
C PHE A 93 8.72 -0.55 2.51
N PRO A 94 9.69 -0.90 3.38
CA PRO A 94 10.76 0.02 3.74
C PRO A 94 11.56 0.48 2.53
N GLU A 95 11.90 -0.44 1.62
CA GLU A 95 12.62 -0.09 0.40
C GLU A 95 11.82 0.90 -0.45
N LEU A 96 10.54 0.64 -0.67
CA LEU A 96 9.69 1.55 -1.44
C LEU A 96 9.54 2.90 -0.74
N PHE A 97 9.08 2.92 0.50
CA PHE A 97 8.70 4.18 1.16
C PHE A 97 9.89 4.99 1.62
N LEU A 98 10.89 4.37 2.23
CA LEU A 98 12.02 5.10 2.83
C LEU A 98 13.09 5.40 1.79
N ASN A 99 13.46 4.42 0.96
CA ASN A 99 14.60 4.54 0.05
C ASN A 99 14.21 5.13 -1.30
N GLN A 100 13.14 4.64 -1.93
CA GLN A 100 12.74 5.11 -3.27
C GLN A 100 11.90 6.39 -3.19
N LEU A 101 10.87 6.41 -2.36
CA LEU A 101 9.98 7.57 -2.22
C LEU A 101 10.52 8.62 -1.25
N LYS A 102 11.59 8.33 -0.48
CA LYS A 102 12.19 9.24 0.51
C LYS A 102 11.17 9.81 1.50
N ILE A 103 10.23 8.97 1.95
CA ILE A 103 9.26 9.35 2.96
C ILE A 103 9.91 9.27 4.33
N GLU A 104 9.79 10.32 5.12
CA GLU A 104 10.16 10.28 6.53
C GLU A 104 9.11 9.49 7.29
N ALA A 105 9.42 8.25 7.60
CA ALA A 105 8.57 7.38 8.41
C ALA A 105 9.41 6.83 9.56
N PRO A 106 9.42 7.50 10.73
CA PRO A 106 10.10 6.97 11.89
C PRO A 106 9.48 5.62 12.26
N MET A 107 10.32 4.68 12.63
CA MET A 107 9.89 3.44 13.26
C MET A 107 9.21 3.78 14.58
N VAL A 108 8.00 3.30 14.79
CA VAL A 108 7.14 3.77 15.89
C VAL A 108 7.53 3.15 17.21
N VAL A 109 8.36 2.13 17.26
CA VAL A 109 8.49 1.38 18.49
C VAL A 109 9.91 0.96 18.79
N GLU A 110 10.43 1.48 19.88
CA GLU A 110 11.15 0.63 20.82
C GLU A 110 10.12 -0.37 21.37
N ARG A 111 10.35 -1.64 21.15
CA ARG A 111 9.44 -2.75 21.45
C ARG A 111 9.38 -3.00 22.97
N ASP A 112 8.91 -2.03 23.75
CA ASP A 112 8.64 -2.26 25.15
C ASP A 112 7.21 -2.82 25.29
N PRO A 113 7.06 -4.09 25.68
CA PRO A 113 5.75 -4.70 25.92
C PRO A 113 4.91 -3.93 26.96
N ALA A 114 5.54 -3.15 27.84
CA ALA A 114 4.83 -2.36 28.84
C ALA A 114 4.13 -1.13 28.24
N ASP A 115 4.56 -0.64 27.09
CA ASP A 115 3.99 0.55 26.43
C ASP A 115 2.73 0.27 25.58
N TYR A 116 2.37 -1.00 25.42
CA TYR A 116 1.23 -1.43 24.59
C TYR A 116 -0.11 -0.86 25.06
N GLY A 117 -0.29 -0.60 26.35
CA GLY A 117 -1.53 -0.06 26.89
C GLY A 117 -1.82 1.39 26.52
N ASN A 118 -0.82 2.16 26.14
CA ASN A 118 -0.92 3.62 25.95
C ASN A 118 -0.89 4.05 24.48
N GLN A 119 -0.44 3.23 23.56
CA GLN A 119 -0.41 3.57 22.13
C GLN A 119 -1.71 3.15 21.46
N ARG A 120 -2.66 4.06 21.48
CA ARG A 120 -4.00 3.94 20.90
C ARG A 120 -3.98 3.26 19.53
N GLY A 121 -4.43 2.02 19.46
CA GLY A 121 -4.72 1.30 18.22
C GLY A 121 -3.54 0.56 17.58
N TYR A 122 -2.32 0.64 18.13
CA TYR A 122 -1.16 -0.07 17.58
C TYR A 122 -0.81 -1.38 18.30
N THR A 123 -1.66 -1.80 19.22
CA THR A 123 -1.57 -3.11 19.89
C THR A 123 -1.74 -4.31 18.99
N MET A 124 -2.01 -4.07 17.71
CA MET A 124 -2.24 -5.13 16.72
C MET A 124 -0.98 -5.90 16.32
N GLY A 125 0.19 -5.35 16.60
CA GLY A 125 1.44 -5.95 16.17
C GLY A 125 1.93 -7.11 17.00
N HIS A 126 1.45 -7.28 18.22
CA HIS A 126 1.97 -8.28 19.15
C HIS A 126 0.85 -8.91 19.97
N ALA A 127 0.80 -10.21 19.98
CA ALA A 127 -0.12 -10.99 20.78
C ALA A 127 0.56 -12.28 21.27
N ASN A 128 0.67 -12.45 22.57
CA ASN A 128 1.17 -13.71 23.17
C ASN A 128 2.53 -14.18 22.61
N GLY A 129 3.50 -13.28 22.51
CA GLY A 129 4.83 -13.59 21.98
C GLY A 129 4.92 -13.68 20.45
N LEU A 130 3.86 -13.36 19.74
CA LEU A 130 3.84 -13.26 18.27
C LEU A 130 4.00 -11.80 17.85
N ASP A 131 4.55 -11.57 16.66
CA ASP A 131 4.93 -10.25 16.17
C ASP A 131 4.65 -10.12 14.67
N VAL A 132 4.20 -8.94 14.23
CA VAL A 132 4.04 -8.61 12.80
C VAL A 132 5.31 -8.05 12.16
N GLY A 133 6.38 -7.84 12.93
CA GLY A 133 7.61 -7.18 12.49
C GLY A 133 7.66 -5.71 12.85
N ASP A 134 8.48 -4.96 12.11
CA ASP A 134 8.68 -3.53 12.35
C ASP A 134 7.46 -2.71 11.91
N ILE A 135 7.08 -1.72 12.71
CA ILE A 135 5.97 -0.83 12.41
C ILE A 135 6.53 0.56 12.13
N TYR A 136 6.23 1.07 10.95
CA TYR A 136 6.62 2.40 10.50
C TYR A 136 5.40 3.32 10.44
N PHE A 137 5.54 4.52 10.94
CA PHE A 137 4.46 5.49 10.95
C PHE A 137 4.70 6.58 9.91
N ILE A 138 3.92 6.58 8.86
CA ILE A 138 3.93 7.63 7.86
C ILE A 138 3.16 8.82 8.42
N ASN A 139 3.88 9.69 9.12
CA ASN A 139 3.29 10.88 9.73
C ASN A 139 3.65 12.12 8.91
N GLY A 140 2.66 12.86 8.48
CA GLY A 140 2.83 14.21 7.95
C GLY A 140 2.98 15.25 9.05
N ARG A 141 3.80 15.01 10.09
CA ARG A 141 4.03 15.95 11.22
C ARG A 141 2.74 16.58 11.76
N GLY A 142 1.79 15.75 12.14
CA GLY A 142 0.54 16.16 12.79
C GLY A 142 -0.58 16.63 11.85
N GLN A 143 -0.38 16.54 10.52
CA GLN A 143 -1.36 17.03 9.56
C GLN A 143 -1.99 15.94 8.67
N GLY A 144 -1.73 14.68 8.91
CA GLY A 144 -2.39 13.57 8.19
C GLY A 144 -2.02 13.42 6.71
N HIS A 145 -0.97 14.08 6.24
CA HIS A 145 -0.65 14.13 4.81
C HIS A 145 0.45 13.17 4.36
N GLY A 146 0.97 12.32 5.23
CA GLY A 146 2.10 11.45 4.91
C GLY A 146 1.83 10.51 3.74
N MET A 147 0.67 9.86 3.71
CA MET A 147 0.30 8.98 2.60
C MET A 147 0.00 9.75 1.32
N ALA A 148 -0.58 10.96 1.39
CA ALA A 148 -0.80 11.80 0.22
C ALA A 148 0.54 12.16 -0.46
N LEU A 149 1.57 12.50 0.33
CA LEU A 149 2.91 12.75 -0.19
C LEU A 149 3.55 11.49 -0.78
N ALA A 150 3.39 10.35 -0.15
CA ALA A 150 3.89 9.08 -0.65
C ALA A 150 3.25 8.74 -2.02
N LEU A 151 1.94 8.86 -2.14
CA LEU A 151 1.22 8.62 -3.40
C LEU A 151 1.61 9.63 -4.49
N LEU A 152 1.85 10.90 -4.12
CA LEU A 152 2.32 11.92 -5.07
C LEU A 152 3.72 11.57 -5.61
N ARG A 153 4.64 11.20 -4.75
CA ARG A 153 6.00 10.80 -5.16
C ARG A 153 6.00 9.51 -5.96
N LEU A 154 5.16 8.54 -5.55
CA LEU A 154 4.98 7.30 -6.30
C LEU A 154 4.42 7.57 -7.70
N ARG A 155 3.43 8.45 -7.83
CA ARG A 155 2.93 8.88 -9.14
C ARG A 155 4.05 9.42 -10.02
N PHE A 156 4.83 10.40 -9.54
CA PHE A 156 5.92 10.96 -10.34
C PHE A 156 6.98 9.92 -10.73
N MET A 157 7.24 8.94 -9.88
CA MET A 157 8.12 7.84 -10.21
C MET A 157 7.53 6.97 -11.33
N LEU A 158 6.26 6.64 -11.25
CA LEU A 158 5.55 5.83 -12.25
C LEU A 158 5.42 6.56 -13.60
N GLU A 159 5.13 7.86 -13.61
CA GLU A 159 5.11 8.67 -14.83
C GLU A 159 6.48 8.64 -15.54
N LYS A 160 7.59 8.70 -14.79
CA LYS A 160 8.94 8.53 -15.35
C LYS A 160 9.21 7.14 -15.90
N GLN A 161 8.51 6.13 -15.42
CA GLN A 161 8.56 4.75 -15.93
C GLN A 161 7.60 4.51 -17.11
N GLY A 162 6.89 5.55 -17.57
CA GLY A 162 5.99 5.46 -18.71
C GLY A 162 4.56 5.06 -18.38
N VAL A 163 4.15 5.14 -17.12
CA VAL A 163 2.75 4.94 -16.76
C VAL A 163 1.93 6.19 -17.04
N ASP A 164 0.86 6.05 -17.80
CA ASP A 164 -0.06 7.14 -18.13
C ASP A 164 -1.12 7.32 -17.05
N PHE A 165 -1.35 8.55 -16.60
CA PHE A 165 -2.39 8.91 -15.64
C PHE A 165 -3.45 9.80 -16.26
N TYR A 166 -4.72 9.42 -16.06
CA TYR A 166 -5.90 10.14 -16.54
C TYR A 166 -6.79 10.52 -15.36
N PHE A 167 -6.62 11.75 -14.87
CA PHE A 167 -7.42 12.30 -13.78
C PHE A 167 -8.75 12.86 -14.27
N SER A 168 -9.70 13.08 -13.35
CA SER A 168 -11.06 13.52 -13.64
C SER A 168 -11.77 12.64 -14.70
N THR A 169 -11.39 11.37 -14.75
CA THR A 169 -11.81 10.42 -15.78
C THR A 169 -12.41 9.16 -15.14
N PRO A 170 -13.66 9.21 -14.68
CA PRO A 170 -14.32 8.06 -14.07
C PRO A 170 -14.59 6.96 -15.11
N ILE A 171 -14.20 5.73 -14.79
CA ILE A 171 -14.61 4.56 -15.58
C ILE A 171 -16.07 4.26 -15.27
N LYS A 172 -16.91 4.21 -16.31
CA LYS A 172 -18.35 3.99 -16.17
C LYS A 172 -18.75 2.55 -16.43
N LYS A 173 -18.06 1.86 -17.33
CA LYS A 173 -18.45 0.51 -17.77
C LYS A 173 -17.22 -0.25 -18.28
N ILE A 174 -17.16 -1.53 -17.96
CA ILE A 174 -16.26 -2.50 -18.59
C ILE A 174 -17.08 -3.22 -19.65
N ILE A 175 -16.58 -3.24 -20.87
CA ILE A 175 -17.18 -3.97 -22.00
C ILE A 175 -16.21 -5.09 -22.33
N ARG A 176 -16.71 -6.30 -22.41
CA ARG A 176 -15.95 -7.46 -22.86
C ARG A 176 -16.47 -7.88 -24.23
N ASP A 177 -15.58 -8.14 -25.14
CA ASP A 177 -15.93 -8.82 -26.37
C ASP A 177 -16.23 -10.29 -26.01
N GLU A 178 -17.34 -10.80 -26.51
CA GLU A 178 -17.66 -12.22 -26.44
C GLU A 178 -16.69 -12.96 -27.37
N LYS A 179 -15.65 -13.55 -26.78
CA LYS A 179 -14.79 -14.54 -27.41
C LYS A 179 -14.82 -15.82 -26.60
#